data_c63f46f3a5045d97308835c1b2ced61e
#
_entry.id   c63f46f3a5045d97308835c1b2ced61e
#
_cell.length_a   1.000
_cell.length_b   1.000
_cell.length_c   1.000
_cell.angle_alpha   90.00
_cell.angle_beta   90.00
_cell.angle_gamma   90.00
#
_symmetry.space_group_name_H-M   'P 1'
#
loop_
_entity.id
_entity.type
_entity.pdbx_description
1 polymer ?
#
loop_
_entity_poly.entity_id
_entity_poly.type
_entity_poly.pdbx_seq_one_letter_code
_entity_poly.pdbx_strand_id
1 'polypeptide(L)'
;MVTQEQLKNLSDRVSKLQGYLEIEKKLIEISNEEEKTADPSFWNNPKDAEVLMKSLRFKKKWVEDYQKAVTLDEDLHVLFDFYKEGEVEAKEIEIQFEKASAFV
;
A
#
# COMPACT_ATOMS: atom_id res chain seq x y z
N MET A 1 -25.86 -1.62 -0.57
CA MET A 1 -25.34 -1.86 0.79
C MET A 1 -24.09 -2.72 0.72
N VAL A 2 -23.08 -2.40 1.51
CA VAL A 2 -21.84 -3.18 1.54
C VAL A 2 -22.07 -4.50 2.28
N THR A 3 -21.67 -5.62 1.67
CA THR A 3 -21.80 -6.94 2.26
C THR A 3 -20.45 -7.47 2.73
N GLN A 4 -20.48 -8.47 3.60
CA GLN A 4 -19.25 -9.14 4.07
C GLN A 4 -18.49 -9.79 2.91
N GLU A 5 -19.20 -10.30 1.91
CA GLU A 5 -18.60 -10.86 0.71
C GLU A 5 -17.84 -9.81 -0.10
N GLN A 6 -18.37 -8.60 -0.23
CA GLN A 6 -17.68 -7.50 -0.90
C GLN A 6 -16.39 -7.11 -0.17
N LEU A 7 -16.41 -7.10 1.17
CA LEU A 7 -15.21 -6.85 1.98
C LEU A 7 -14.16 -7.93 1.78
N LYS A 8 -14.58 -9.19 1.74
CA LYS A 8 -13.67 -10.31 1.51
C LYS A 8 -13.03 -10.21 0.13
N ASN A 9 -13.81 -9.88 -0.89
CA ASN A 9 -13.31 -9.71 -2.25
C ASN A 9 -12.28 -8.58 -2.32
N LEU A 10 -12.50 -7.48 -1.62
CA LEU A 10 -11.55 -6.38 -1.56
C LEU A 10 -10.25 -6.81 -0.86
N SER A 11 -10.35 -7.52 0.27
CA SER A 11 -9.18 -8.06 0.98
C SER A 11 -8.38 -9.01 0.11
N ASP A 12 -9.06 -9.85 -0.68
CA ASP A 12 -8.40 -10.77 -1.61
C ASP A 12 -7.64 -10.00 -2.69
N ARG A 13 -8.21 -8.90 -3.19
CA ARG A 13 -7.53 -8.04 -4.17
C ARG A 13 -6.27 -7.41 -3.57
N VAL A 14 -6.36 -6.91 -2.34
CA VAL A 14 -5.21 -6.33 -1.63
C VAL A 14 -4.12 -7.38 -1.42
N SER A 15 -4.49 -8.58 -0.99
CA SER A 15 -3.54 -9.68 -0.78
C SER A 15 -2.82 -10.07 -2.08
N LYS A 16 -3.54 -10.09 -3.20
CA LYS A 16 -2.94 -10.41 -4.50
C LYS A 16 -1.94 -9.35 -4.96
N LEU A 17 -2.15 -8.09 -4.59
CA LEU A 17 -1.22 -7.02 -4.93
C LEU A 17 0.16 -7.25 -4.34
N GLN A 18 0.27 -7.85 -3.16
CA GLN A 18 1.56 -8.14 -2.54
C GLN A 18 2.45 -8.96 -3.45
N GLY A 19 1.92 -10.06 -3.99
CA GLY A 19 2.66 -10.92 -4.92
C GLY A 19 2.85 -10.29 -6.28
N TYR A 20 1.82 -9.63 -6.81
CA TYR A 20 1.87 -8.99 -8.12
C TYR A 20 2.89 -7.87 -8.18
N LEU A 21 2.97 -7.05 -7.13
CA LEU A 21 3.92 -5.94 -7.04
C LEU A 21 5.29 -6.37 -6.53
N GLU A 22 5.45 -7.62 -6.13
CA GLU A 22 6.70 -8.14 -5.56
C GLU A 22 7.18 -7.28 -4.39
N ILE A 23 6.29 -7.00 -3.44
CA ILE A 23 6.56 -6.07 -2.34
C ILE A 23 7.75 -6.50 -1.49
N GLU A 24 7.88 -7.78 -1.17
CA GLU A 24 9.00 -8.28 -0.37
C GLU A 24 10.33 -8.04 -1.08
N LYS A 25 10.38 -8.30 -2.39
CA LYS A 25 11.57 -8.04 -3.20
C LYS A 25 11.90 -6.55 -3.23
N LYS A 26 10.89 -5.69 -3.39
CA LYS A 26 11.09 -4.25 -3.38
C LYS A 26 11.63 -3.75 -2.06
N LEU A 27 11.15 -4.28 -0.93
CA LEU A 27 11.63 -3.90 0.39
C LEU A 27 13.12 -4.23 0.57
N ILE A 28 13.55 -5.40 0.11
CA ILE A 28 14.95 -5.82 0.15
C ILE A 28 15.80 -4.91 -0.74
N GLU A 29 15.35 -4.63 -1.95
CA GLU A 29 16.05 -3.74 -2.88
C GLU A 29 16.16 -2.31 -2.33
N ILE A 30 15.11 -1.79 -1.71
CA ILE A 30 15.10 -0.47 -1.07
C ILE A 30 16.15 -0.42 0.04
N SER A 31 16.18 -1.43 0.91
CA SER A 31 17.16 -1.50 2.00
C SER A 31 18.59 -1.51 1.47
N ASN A 32 18.87 -2.31 0.44
CA ASN A 32 20.20 -2.40 -0.17
C ASN A 32 20.60 -1.08 -0.85
N GLU A 33 19.67 -0.43 -1.54
CA GLU A 33 19.93 0.85 -2.21
C GLU A 33 20.14 1.98 -1.20
N GLU A 34 19.40 1.98 -0.09
CA GLU A 34 19.61 2.96 0.97
C GLU A 34 20.98 2.82 1.63
N GLU A 35 21.47 1.60 1.82
CA GLU A 35 22.83 1.38 2.32
C GLU A 35 23.87 1.98 1.39
N LYS A 36 23.69 1.86 0.07
CA LYS A 36 24.59 2.46 -0.90
C LYS A 36 24.61 3.98 -0.80
N THR A 37 23.47 4.62 -0.56
CA THR A 37 23.40 6.08 -0.42
C THR A 37 24.07 6.59 0.84
N ALA A 38 24.25 5.74 1.84
CA ALA A 38 24.96 6.08 3.08
C ALA A 38 26.49 6.10 2.91
N ASP A 39 27.01 5.49 1.85
CA ASP A 39 28.44 5.49 1.56
C ASP A 39 28.83 6.84 0.96
N PRO A 40 29.81 7.57 1.54
CA PRO A 40 30.25 8.85 1.00
C PRO A 40 30.74 8.77 -0.46
N SER A 41 31.33 7.65 -0.86
CA SER A 41 31.84 7.47 -2.24
C SER A 41 30.73 7.37 -3.28
N PHE A 42 29.51 7.04 -2.85
CA PHE A 42 28.34 6.96 -3.75
C PHE A 42 28.11 8.28 -4.50
N TRP A 43 28.34 9.40 -3.83
CA TRP A 43 28.08 10.74 -4.39
C TRP A 43 29.17 11.24 -5.33
N ASN A 44 30.28 10.48 -5.48
CA ASN A 44 31.36 10.83 -6.38
C ASN A 44 30.97 10.73 -7.86
N ASN A 45 29.93 9.96 -8.18
CA ASN A 45 29.40 9.87 -9.55
C ASN A 45 27.94 10.37 -9.57
N PRO A 46 27.72 11.66 -9.90
CA PRO A 46 26.36 12.24 -9.84
C PRO A 46 25.35 11.59 -10.76
N LYS A 47 25.78 11.08 -11.93
CA LYS A 47 24.84 10.42 -12.87
C LYS A 47 24.33 9.11 -12.32
N ASP A 48 25.21 8.27 -11.78
CA ASP A 48 24.82 7.00 -11.18
C ASP A 48 23.98 7.23 -9.93
N ALA A 49 24.34 8.23 -9.13
CA ALA A 49 23.56 8.63 -7.96
C ALA A 49 22.14 9.03 -8.33
N GLU A 50 21.97 9.82 -9.38
CA GLU A 50 20.66 10.26 -9.84
C GLU A 50 19.80 9.08 -10.30
N VAL A 51 20.36 8.16 -11.08
CA VAL A 51 19.66 6.97 -11.55
C VAL A 51 19.18 6.12 -10.38
N LEU A 52 20.06 5.88 -9.41
CA LEU A 52 19.73 5.08 -8.24
C LEU A 52 18.64 5.76 -7.39
N MET A 53 18.72 7.07 -7.18
CA MET A 53 17.73 7.81 -6.42
C MET A 53 16.35 7.81 -7.07
N LYS A 54 16.27 7.88 -8.39
CA LYS A 54 15.01 7.75 -9.12
C LYS A 54 14.40 6.36 -8.96
N SER A 55 15.22 5.31 -9.11
CA SER A 55 14.79 3.93 -8.90
C SER A 55 14.27 3.71 -7.48
N LEU A 56 14.99 4.23 -6.50
CA LEU A 56 14.61 4.13 -5.09
C LEU A 56 13.28 4.81 -4.81
N ARG A 57 13.06 6.02 -5.31
CA ARG A 57 11.79 6.74 -5.15
C ARG A 57 10.62 6.01 -5.80
N PHE A 58 10.86 5.44 -6.98
CA PHE A 58 9.84 4.66 -7.69
C PHE A 58 9.41 3.44 -6.86
N LYS A 59 10.38 2.69 -6.33
CA LYS A 59 10.10 1.51 -5.51
C LYS A 59 9.39 1.88 -4.21
N LYS A 60 9.84 2.94 -3.54
CA LYS A 60 9.19 3.43 -2.31
C LYS A 60 7.74 3.83 -2.56
N LYS A 61 7.46 4.47 -3.68
CA LYS A 61 6.09 4.86 -4.03
C LYS A 61 5.18 3.65 -4.15
N TRP A 62 5.63 2.59 -4.83
CA TRP A 62 4.82 1.37 -4.96
C TRP A 62 4.56 0.71 -3.61
N VAL A 63 5.57 0.66 -2.75
CA VAL A 63 5.41 0.11 -1.40
C VAL A 63 4.45 0.96 -0.57
N GLU A 64 4.58 2.28 -0.61
CA GLU A 64 3.67 3.19 0.10
C GLU A 64 2.23 3.07 -0.38
N ASP A 65 2.01 2.98 -1.69
CA ASP A 65 0.67 2.82 -2.26
C ASP A 65 0.06 1.47 -1.84
N TYR A 66 0.86 0.41 -1.81
CA TYR A 66 0.40 -0.88 -1.31
C TYR A 66 0.01 -0.79 0.17
N GLN A 67 0.82 -0.14 0.99
CA GLN A 67 0.52 0.02 2.41
C GLN A 67 -0.75 0.84 2.64
N LYS A 68 -1.01 1.86 1.81
CA LYS A 68 -2.28 2.59 1.85
C LYS A 68 -3.46 1.68 1.54
N ALA A 69 -3.33 0.80 0.55
CA ALA A 69 -4.39 -0.15 0.21
C ALA A 69 -4.67 -1.09 1.39
N VAL A 70 -3.64 -1.58 2.05
CA VAL A 70 -3.77 -2.42 3.25
C VAL A 70 -4.49 -1.67 4.37
N THR A 71 -4.08 -0.42 4.63
CA THR A 71 -4.68 0.41 5.68
C THR A 71 -6.15 0.68 5.38
N LEU A 72 -6.50 1.03 4.14
CA LEU A 72 -7.90 1.25 3.76
C LEU A 72 -8.75 0.00 3.94
N ASP A 73 -8.19 -1.16 3.61
CA ASP A 73 -8.88 -2.44 3.79
C ASP A 73 -9.11 -2.73 5.28
N GLU A 74 -8.09 -2.57 6.12
CA GLU A 74 -8.19 -2.78 7.56
C GLU A 74 -9.20 -1.83 8.21
N ASP A 75 -9.13 -0.54 7.87
CA ASP A 75 -10.04 0.47 8.41
C ASP A 75 -11.49 0.18 8.00
N LEU A 76 -11.71 -0.30 6.78
CA LEU A 76 -13.02 -0.66 6.31
C LEU A 76 -13.61 -1.85 7.09
N HIS A 77 -12.78 -2.84 7.42
CA HIS A 77 -13.23 -3.97 8.24
C HIS A 77 -13.62 -3.54 9.65
N VAL A 78 -12.84 -2.64 10.25
CA VAL A 78 -13.19 -2.09 11.58
C VAL A 78 -14.50 -1.32 11.50
N LEU A 79 -14.69 -0.49 10.50
CA LEU A 79 -15.91 0.28 10.30
C LEU A 79 -17.12 -0.63 10.10
N PHE A 80 -16.96 -1.73 9.36
CA PHE A 80 -18.02 -2.70 9.15
C PHE A 80 -18.43 -3.38 10.44
N ASP A 81 -17.47 -3.68 11.32
CA ASP A 81 -17.77 -4.24 12.64
C ASP A 81 -18.61 -3.27 13.48
N PHE A 82 -18.28 -1.97 13.46
CA PHE A 82 -19.10 -0.94 14.10
C PHE A 82 -20.50 -0.85 13.48
N TYR A 83 -20.61 -1.01 12.18
CA TYR A 83 -21.92 -1.04 11.52
C TYR A 83 -22.78 -2.21 12.00
N LYS A 84 -22.19 -3.40 12.15
CA LYS A 84 -22.91 -4.56 12.68
C LYS A 84 -23.42 -4.33 14.09
N GLU A 85 -22.70 -3.55 14.88
CA GLU A 85 -23.08 -3.20 16.25
C GLU A 85 -24.07 -2.02 16.30
N GLY A 86 -24.37 -1.41 15.14
CA GLY A 86 -25.30 -0.29 15.06
C GLY A 86 -24.68 1.08 15.39
N GLU A 87 -23.38 1.17 15.51
CA GLU A 87 -22.68 2.42 15.88
C GLU A 87 -22.48 3.38 14.72
N VAL A 88 -22.51 2.89 13.46
CA VAL A 88 -22.39 3.73 12.26
C VAL A 88 -23.48 3.39 11.26
N GLU A 89 -23.79 4.34 10.39
CA GLU A 89 -24.80 4.18 9.36
C GLU A 89 -24.25 3.46 8.12
N ALA A 90 -25.12 2.75 7.40
CA ALA A 90 -24.75 2.05 6.17
C ALA A 90 -24.13 2.96 5.13
N LYS A 91 -24.59 4.21 5.03
CA LYS A 91 -24.07 5.19 4.07
C LYS A 91 -22.60 5.47 4.28
N GLU A 92 -22.15 5.53 5.54
CA GLU A 92 -20.74 5.77 5.85
C GLU A 92 -19.86 4.64 5.37
N ILE A 93 -20.30 3.38 5.53
CA ILE A 93 -19.58 2.22 5.02
C ILE A 93 -19.51 2.23 3.50
N GLU A 94 -20.61 2.59 2.84
CA GLU A 94 -20.63 2.67 1.38
C GLU A 94 -19.61 3.67 0.84
N ILE A 95 -19.50 4.83 1.47
CA ILE A 95 -18.53 5.86 1.10
C ILE A 95 -17.10 5.32 1.26
N GLN A 96 -16.79 4.70 2.38
CA GLN A 96 -15.45 4.18 2.64
C GLN A 96 -15.11 3.00 1.73
N PHE A 97 -16.08 2.13 1.46
CA PHE A 97 -15.90 1.03 0.53
C PHE A 97 -15.58 1.52 -0.88
N GLU A 98 -16.28 2.54 -1.36
CA GLU A 98 -16.01 3.11 -2.67
C GLU A 98 -14.60 3.70 -2.77
N LYS A 99 -14.16 4.40 -1.73
CA LYS A 99 -12.79 4.93 -1.67
C LYS A 99 -11.74 3.83 -1.72
N ALA A 100 -11.92 2.78 -0.93
CA ALA A 100 -10.99 1.66 -0.89
C ALA A 100 -10.96 0.90 -2.22
N SER A 101 -12.13 0.63 -2.81
CA SER A 101 -12.23 -0.05 -4.09
C SER A 101 -11.59 0.74 -5.23
N ALA A 102 -11.75 2.04 -5.25
CA ALA A 102 -11.16 2.91 -6.26
C ALA A 102 -9.64 2.98 -6.11
N PHE A 103 -9.12 2.94 -4.88
CA PHE A 103 -7.68 2.98 -4.62
C PHE A 103 -7.01 1.65 -4.96
N VAL A 104 -7.63 0.54 -4.57
CA VAL A 104 -7.11 -0.79 -4.83
C VAL A 104 -7.24 -1.15 -6.30
#